data_0ec19bb0979b027a9f7d14e5bc3927ef
#
_entry.id   0ec19bb0979b027a9f7d14e5bc3927ef
#
_cell.length_a   1.000
_cell.length_b   1.000
_cell.length_c   1.000
_cell.angle_alpha   90.00
_cell.angle_beta   90.00
_cell.angle_gamma   90.00
#
_symmetry.space_group_name_H-M   'P 1'
#
loop_
_entity.id
_entity.type
_entity.pdbx_description
1 polymer ?
#
loop_
_entity_poly.entity_id
_entity_poly.type
_entity_poly.pdbx_seq_one_letter_code
_entity_poly.pdbx_strand_id
1 'polypeptide(L)'
;LAVFLIMAPVTFIVVGPLGTIVGNLLGSGYDAIYNLSPILAGAIMGGLWQVFVMFGMHWGFVPIAMVNLTQFGFDTMVPMLLPAVLAQGGAALAVLFITKNVKLKGLALSSTITSLFGITEPTVYGVTLPLKKPFIAACISGAIGGAIVGFSQVKNYTFGLVSLLSLPSFIPQDTQDMSGLIAAAIGTAVAFGAAFVLTFVLRFEDQPNPADTDTEKSKVPAPSITNERVVLS
;
A
#
# COMPACT_ATOMS: atom_id res chain seq x y z
N LEU A 1 13.14 -25.07 -18.48
CA LEU A 1 13.33 -24.71 -19.90
C LEU A 1 11.98 -24.61 -20.61
N ALA A 2 11.10 -25.65 -20.57
CA ALA A 2 9.81 -25.66 -21.24
C ALA A 2 8.92 -24.46 -20.84
N VAL A 3 8.86 -24.11 -19.56
CA VAL A 3 8.11 -22.94 -19.07
C VAL A 3 8.63 -21.65 -19.73
N PHE A 4 9.93 -21.47 -19.84
CA PHE A 4 10.53 -20.30 -20.49
C PHE A 4 10.19 -20.22 -21.98
N LEU A 5 10.27 -21.35 -22.69
CA LEU A 5 9.98 -21.41 -24.13
C LEU A 5 8.52 -21.09 -24.45
N ILE A 6 7.59 -21.43 -23.56
CA ILE A 6 6.17 -21.15 -23.74
C ILE A 6 5.84 -19.74 -23.25
N MET A 7 6.31 -19.38 -22.04
CA MET A 7 5.91 -18.13 -21.42
C MET A 7 6.56 -16.89 -22.04
N ALA A 8 7.78 -17.00 -22.60
CA ALA A 8 8.40 -15.85 -23.24
C ALA A 8 7.60 -15.36 -24.47
N PRO A 9 7.23 -16.20 -25.47
CA PRO A 9 6.35 -15.77 -26.57
C PRO A 9 5.00 -15.26 -26.07
N VAL A 10 4.36 -15.94 -25.12
CA VAL A 10 3.07 -15.52 -24.57
C VAL A 10 3.19 -14.14 -23.92
N THR A 11 4.26 -13.90 -23.17
CA THR A 11 4.50 -12.60 -22.54
C THR A 11 4.69 -11.51 -23.59
N PHE A 12 5.50 -11.72 -24.61
CA PHE A 12 5.77 -10.70 -25.63
C PHE A 12 4.57 -10.45 -26.56
N ILE A 13 3.84 -11.49 -26.94
CA ILE A 13 2.77 -11.38 -27.96
C ILE A 13 1.43 -10.99 -27.33
N VAL A 14 1.15 -11.44 -26.11
CA VAL A 14 -0.17 -11.27 -25.47
C VAL A 14 -0.08 -10.34 -24.26
N VAL A 15 0.75 -10.70 -23.27
CA VAL A 15 0.78 -9.97 -21.97
C VAL A 15 1.38 -8.58 -22.15
N GLY A 16 2.43 -8.43 -22.95
CA GLY A 16 3.07 -7.14 -23.24
C GLY A 16 2.11 -6.12 -23.85
N PRO A 17 1.48 -6.42 -25.01
CA PRO A 17 0.51 -5.51 -25.62
C PRO A 17 -0.68 -5.20 -24.72
N LEU A 18 -1.24 -6.19 -24.01
CA LEU A 18 -2.33 -5.96 -23.07
C LEU A 18 -1.87 -5.04 -21.89
N GLY A 19 -0.68 -5.31 -21.35
CA GLY A 19 -0.09 -4.47 -20.29
C GLY A 19 0.13 -3.03 -20.76
N THR A 20 0.58 -2.85 -22.01
CA THR A 20 0.75 -1.53 -22.62
C THR A 20 -0.58 -0.79 -22.77
N ILE A 21 -1.63 -1.48 -23.25
CA ILE A 21 -2.96 -0.87 -23.37
C ILE A 21 -3.50 -0.42 -22.00
N VAL A 22 -3.42 -1.29 -20.99
CA VAL A 22 -3.85 -0.96 -19.63
C VAL A 22 -3.02 0.18 -19.07
N GLY A 23 -1.69 0.14 -19.23
CA GLY A 23 -0.80 1.21 -18.80
C GLY A 23 -1.14 2.55 -19.44
N ASN A 24 -1.35 2.57 -20.77
CA ASN A 24 -1.73 3.80 -21.48
C ASN A 24 -3.09 4.34 -21.04
N LEU A 25 -4.07 3.47 -20.77
CA LEU A 25 -5.38 3.89 -20.23
C LEU A 25 -5.24 4.52 -18.83
N LEU A 26 -4.46 3.89 -17.96
CA LEU A 26 -4.17 4.42 -16.62
C LEU A 26 -3.44 5.76 -16.70
N GLY A 27 -2.42 5.87 -17.57
CA GLY A 27 -1.67 7.10 -17.78
C GLY A 27 -2.55 8.23 -18.30
N SER A 28 -3.31 7.97 -19.36
CA SER A 28 -4.25 8.96 -19.92
C SER A 28 -5.30 9.38 -18.92
N GLY A 29 -5.80 8.45 -18.11
CA GLY A 29 -6.74 8.73 -17.02
C GLY A 29 -6.11 9.63 -15.95
N TYR A 30 -4.86 9.33 -15.54
CA TYR A 30 -4.10 10.18 -14.62
C TYR A 30 -3.91 11.59 -15.19
N ASP A 31 -3.42 11.70 -16.43
CA ASP A 31 -3.15 12.99 -17.07
C ASP A 31 -4.43 13.83 -17.21
N ALA A 32 -5.55 13.23 -17.57
CA ALA A 32 -6.84 13.92 -17.64
C ALA A 32 -7.25 14.49 -16.29
N ILE A 33 -7.11 13.72 -15.21
CA ILE A 33 -7.44 14.15 -13.86
C ILE A 33 -6.44 15.20 -13.35
N TYR A 34 -5.14 15.01 -13.63
CA TYR A 34 -4.09 15.94 -13.23
C TYR A 34 -4.26 17.31 -13.90
N ASN A 35 -4.56 17.34 -15.20
CA ASN A 35 -4.82 18.57 -15.94
C ASN A 35 -6.10 19.27 -15.49
N LEU A 36 -7.10 18.53 -15.01
CA LEU A 36 -8.31 19.11 -14.42
C LEU A 36 -8.02 19.72 -13.03
N SER A 37 -7.36 18.95 -12.17
CA SER A 37 -6.98 19.35 -10.82
C SER A 37 -5.86 18.47 -10.25
N PRO A 38 -4.66 19.00 -10.06
CA PRO A 38 -3.57 18.26 -9.41
C PRO A 38 -3.91 17.78 -7.99
N ILE A 39 -4.77 18.53 -7.27
CA ILE A 39 -5.25 18.14 -5.93
C ILE A 39 -6.09 16.88 -6.03
N LEU A 40 -7.02 16.85 -7.00
CA LEU A 40 -7.88 15.68 -7.21
C LEU A 40 -7.06 14.46 -7.65
N ALA A 41 -6.10 14.65 -8.55
CA ALA A 41 -5.18 13.59 -8.97
C ALA A 41 -4.42 13.03 -7.76
N GLY A 42 -3.86 13.91 -6.93
CA GLY A 42 -3.17 13.51 -5.70
C GLY A 42 -4.05 12.76 -4.71
N ALA A 43 -5.30 13.22 -4.51
CA ALA A 43 -6.26 12.54 -3.66
C ALA A 43 -6.62 11.13 -4.17
N ILE A 44 -6.88 11.00 -5.47
CA ILE A 44 -7.22 9.73 -6.10
C ILE A 44 -6.01 8.77 -6.05
N MET A 45 -4.84 9.23 -6.47
CA MET A 45 -3.63 8.41 -6.46
C MET A 45 -3.24 8.00 -5.03
N GLY A 46 -3.22 8.95 -4.10
CA GLY A 46 -2.93 8.68 -2.69
C GLY A 46 -3.94 7.75 -2.02
N GLY A 47 -5.22 7.85 -2.36
CA GLY A 47 -6.29 7.03 -1.78
C GLY A 47 -6.39 5.63 -2.38
N LEU A 48 -6.27 5.50 -3.71
CA LEU A 48 -6.47 4.25 -4.42
C LEU A 48 -5.17 3.46 -4.67
N TRP A 49 -4.00 4.05 -4.41
CA TRP A 49 -2.73 3.39 -4.68
C TRP A 49 -2.63 1.98 -4.09
N GLN A 50 -3.02 1.81 -2.84
CA GLN A 50 -2.94 0.52 -2.18
C GLN A 50 -3.96 -0.50 -2.74
N VAL A 51 -5.06 -0.01 -3.31
CA VAL A 51 -6.00 -0.86 -4.05
C VAL A 51 -5.36 -1.34 -5.35
N PHE A 52 -4.67 -0.46 -6.08
CA PHE A 52 -3.91 -0.86 -7.28
C PHE A 52 -2.77 -1.85 -6.94
N VAL A 53 -2.11 -1.67 -5.80
CA VAL A 53 -1.09 -2.61 -5.30
C VAL A 53 -1.71 -3.99 -5.05
N MET A 54 -2.89 -4.07 -4.43
CA MET A 54 -3.57 -5.35 -4.16
C MET A 54 -3.85 -6.15 -5.44
N PHE A 55 -4.21 -5.48 -6.53
CA PHE A 55 -4.47 -6.12 -7.82
C PHE A 55 -3.21 -6.28 -8.69
N GLY A 56 -2.04 -5.83 -8.20
CA GLY A 56 -0.80 -5.84 -8.97
C GLY A 56 -0.74 -4.82 -10.11
N MET A 57 -1.77 -3.95 -10.24
CA MET A 57 -1.89 -2.96 -11.31
C MET A 57 -0.87 -1.83 -11.20
N HIS A 58 -0.29 -1.63 -10.02
CA HIS A 58 0.70 -0.57 -9.76
C HIS A 58 1.95 -0.66 -10.65
N TRP A 59 2.31 -1.85 -11.12
CA TRP A 59 3.40 -2.03 -12.09
C TRP A 59 3.10 -1.42 -13.46
N GLY A 60 1.83 -1.21 -13.81
CA GLY A 60 1.42 -0.51 -15.02
C GLY A 60 1.79 0.99 -15.03
N PHE A 61 1.96 1.60 -13.85
CA PHE A 61 2.35 3.00 -13.73
C PHE A 61 3.86 3.24 -13.84
N VAL A 62 4.68 2.20 -13.65
CA VAL A 62 6.15 2.32 -13.70
C VAL A 62 6.65 2.77 -15.08
N PRO A 63 6.23 2.17 -16.21
CA PRO A 63 6.61 2.65 -17.53
C PRO A 63 6.20 4.10 -17.79
N ILE A 64 5.04 4.54 -17.26
CA ILE A 64 4.55 5.91 -17.42
C ILE A 64 5.49 6.89 -16.73
N ALA A 65 5.86 6.61 -15.46
CA ALA A 65 6.82 7.44 -14.73
C ALA A 65 8.17 7.51 -15.44
N MET A 66 8.65 6.40 -16.02
CA MET A 66 9.89 6.37 -16.79
C MET A 66 9.79 7.21 -18.07
N VAL A 67 8.68 7.14 -18.79
CA VAL A 67 8.43 7.97 -19.98
C VAL A 67 8.39 9.44 -19.60
N ASN A 68 7.70 9.82 -18.52
CA ASN A 68 7.65 11.19 -18.04
C ASN A 68 9.05 11.73 -17.72
N LEU A 69 9.87 10.97 -17.00
CA LEU A 69 11.25 11.34 -16.67
C LEU A 69 12.12 11.52 -17.93
N THR A 70 11.95 10.67 -18.95
CA THR A 70 12.75 10.75 -20.17
C THR A 70 12.30 11.86 -21.12
N GLN A 71 11.00 12.14 -21.19
CA GLN A 71 10.43 13.13 -22.10
C GLN A 71 10.41 14.55 -21.51
N PHE A 72 10.04 14.66 -20.23
CA PHE A 72 9.83 15.94 -19.57
C PHE A 72 10.93 16.28 -18.55
N GLY A 73 11.80 15.33 -18.22
CA GLY A 73 12.82 15.49 -17.18
C GLY A 73 12.30 15.39 -15.76
N PHE A 74 10.99 15.19 -15.57
CA PHE A 74 10.36 15.01 -14.26
C PHE A 74 9.06 14.17 -14.37
N ASP A 75 8.65 13.61 -13.25
CA ASP A 75 7.36 12.93 -13.10
C ASP A 75 6.57 13.56 -11.95
N THR A 76 5.26 13.68 -12.11
CA THR A 76 4.35 14.28 -11.10
C THR A 76 3.54 13.24 -10.34
N MET A 77 3.49 12.01 -10.82
CA MET A 77 2.68 10.93 -10.24
C MET A 77 3.37 10.32 -9.02
N VAL A 78 4.66 9.97 -9.13
CA VAL A 78 5.42 9.30 -8.06
C VAL A 78 5.37 10.05 -6.72
N PRO A 79 5.52 11.40 -6.66
CA PRO A 79 5.43 12.12 -5.39
C PRO A 79 4.09 11.94 -4.66
N MET A 80 2.97 11.81 -5.41
CA MET A 80 1.63 11.63 -4.85
C MET A 80 1.42 10.25 -4.21
N LEU A 81 2.27 9.27 -4.54
CA LEU A 81 2.20 7.90 -4.02
C LEU A 81 2.86 7.76 -2.64
N LEU A 82 3.83 8.63 -2.33
CA LEU A 82 4.57 8.55 -1.07
C LEU A 82 3.68 8.65 0.17
N PRO A 83 2.70 9.58 0.25
CA PRO A 83 1.72 9.61 1.34
C PRO A 83 0.93 8.31 1.50
N ALA A 84 0.54 7.66 0.40
CA ALA A 84 -0.19 6.39 0.44
C ALA A 84 0.62 5.25 1.04
N VAL A 85 1.90 5.18 0.66
CA VAL A 85 2.84 4.17 1.17
C VAL A 85 3.06 4.35 2.67
N LEU A 86 3.31 5.58 3.11
CA LEU A 86 3.58 5.87 4.52
C LEU A 86 2.31 5.82 5.40
N ALA A 87 1.12 6.10 4.84
CA ALA A 87 -0.15 5.93 5.54
C ALA A 87 -0.38 4.48 5.99
N GLN A 88 0.05 3.49 5.19
CA GLN A 88 0.00 2.08 5.60
C GLN A 88 0.89 1.83 6.83
N GLY A 89 2.08 2.40 6.86
CA GLY A 89 2.96 2.34 8.04
C GLY A 89 2.32 2.98 9.27
N GLY A 90 1.67 4.13 9.13
CA GLY A 90 0.94 4.80 10.21
C GLY A 90 -0.22 3.95 10.76
N ALA A 91 -0.99 3.33 9.87
CA ALA A 91 -2.07 2.42 10.27
C ALA A 91 -1.53 1.16 10.98
N ALA A 92 -0.44 0.56 10.47
CA ALA A 92 0.20 -0.59 11.10
C ALA A 92 0.78 -0.23 12.49
N LEU A 93 1.36 0.96 12.63
CA LEU A 93 1.84 1.44 13.92
C LEU A 93 0.69 1.55 14.93
N ALA A 94 -0.47 2.04 14.53
CA ALA A 94 -1.65 2.08 15.40
C ALA A 94 -2.10 0.67 15.80
N VAL A 95 -2.11 -0.29 14.86
CA VAL A 95 -2.43 -1.69 15.14
C VAL A 95 -1.48 -2.26 16.19
N LEU A 96 -0.18 -1.97 16.11
CA LEU A 96 0.82 -2.39 17.10
C LEU A 96 0.44 -2.00 18.54
N PHE A 97 -0.10 -0.80 18.73
CA PHE A 97 -0.50 -0.32 20.06
C PHE A 97 -1.87 -0.82 20.53
N ILE A 98 -2.78 -1.10 19.60
CA ILE A 98 -4.16 -1.50 19.92
C ILE A 98 -4.27 -3.01 20.16
N THR A 99 -3.62 -3.84 19.32
CA THR A 99 -3.79 -5.29 19.38
C THR A 99 -3.20 -5.92 20.63
N LYS A 100 -3.87 -6.94 21.14
CA LYS A 100 -3.38 -7.80 22.22
C LYS A 100 -2.73 -9.08 21.69
N ASN A 101 -2.90 -9.39 20.41
CA ASN A 101 -2.33 -10.57 19.78
C ASN A 101 -0.82 -10.39 19.58
N VAL A 102 -0.02 -11.23 20.23
CA VAL A 102 1.46 -11.14 20.22
C VAL A 102 2.03 -11.33 18.81
N LYS A 103 1.46 -12.25 18.01
CA LYS A 103 1.90 -12.48 16.62
C LYS A 103 1.60 -11.27 15.75
N LEU A 104 0.40 -10.70 15.88
CA LEU A 104 0.01 -9.50 15.14
C LEU A 104 0.84 -8.28 15.54
N LYS A 105 1.22 -8.14 16.83
CA LYS A 105 2.15 -7.10 17.29
C LYS A 105 3.50 -7.19 16.60
N GLY A 106 4.10 -8.36 16.55
CA GLY A 106 5.38 -8.57 15.87
C GLY A 106 5.30 -8.23 14.38
N LEU A 107 4.23 -8.69 13.72
CA LEU A 107 3.98 -8.41 12.31
C LEU A 107 3.74 -6.92 12.06
N ALA A 108 2.96 -6.24 12.90
CA ALA A 108 2.68 -4.81 12.77
C ALA A 108 3.94 -3.96 12.97
N LEU A 109 4.82 -4.34 13.90
CA LEU A 109 6.10 -3.65 14.09
C LEU A 109 7.00 -3.77 12.85
N SER A 110 7.23 -4.99 12.38
CA SER A 110 8.05 -5.21 11.19
C SER A 110 7.46 -4.53 9.95
N SER A 111 6.13 -4.60 9.79
CA SER A 111 5.40 -3.97 8.69
C SER A 111 5.49 -2.44 8.72
N THR A 112 5.45 -1.83 9.90
CA THR A 112 5.65 -0.38 10.04
C THR A 112 7.04 0.01 9.52
N ILE A 113 8.07 -0.72 9.91
CA ILE A 113 9.45 -0.45 9.47
C ILE A 113 9.58 -0.64 7.96
N THR A 114 9.08 -1.75 7.40
CA THR A 114 9.19 -2.01 5.95
C THR A 114 8.44 -0.99 5.11
N SER A 115 7.31 -0.44 5.61
CA SER A 115 6.57 0.62 4.93
C SER A 115 7.38 1.92 4.79
N LEU A 116 8.25 2.26 5.75
CA LEU A 116 9.15 3.42 5.64
C LEU A 116 10.12 3.28 4.45
N PHE A 117 10.49 2.04 4.12
CA PHE A 117 11.35 1.71 2.97
C PHE A 117 10.56 1.44 1.68
N GLY A 118 9.25 1.65 1.68
CA GLY A 118 8.42 1.52 0.48
C GLY A 118 7.84 0.12 0.25
N ILE A 119 8.12 -0.84 1.13
CA ILE A 119 7.62 -2.22 1.02
C ILE A 119 6.33 -2.33 1.83
N THR A 120 5.20 -2.25 1.16
CA THR A 120 3.87 -2.20 1.80
C THR A 120 3.12 -3.54 1.77
N GLU A 121 3.56 -4.52 0.99
CA GLU A 121 2.90 -5.81 0.86
C GLU A 121 2.72 -6.53 2.21
N PRO A 122 3.74 -6.65 3.09
CA PRO A 122 3.55 -7.25 4.41
C PRO A 122 2.56 -6.48 5.27
N THR A 123 2.53 -5.16 5.13
CA THR A 123 1.60 -4.29 5.85
C THR A 123 0.18 -4.47 5.37
N VAL A 124 -0.03 -4.45 4.05
CA VAL A 124 -1.35 -4.58 3.44
C VAL A 124 -1.93 -5.96 3.71
N TYR A 125 -1.22 -7.01 3.31
CA TYR A 125 -1.78 -8.37 3.39
C TYR A 125 -1.71 -8.97 4.80
N GLY A 126 -0.71 -8.61 5.58
CA GLY A 126 -0.50 -9.18 6.91
C GLY A 126 -1.20 -8.43 8.04
N VAL A 127 -1.46 -7.13 7.89
CA VAL A 127 -1.95 -6.29 8.98
C VAL A 127 -3.22 -5.53 8.61
N THR A 128 -3.16 -4.61 7.63
CA THR A 128 -4.23 -3.62 7.45
C THR A 128 -5.45 -4.18 6.74
N LEU A 129 -5.28 -4.95 5.68
CA LEU A 129 -6.37 -5.53 4.88
C LEU A 129 -7.17 -6.59 5.64
N PRO A 130 -6.55 -7.55 6.37
CA PRO A 130 -7.30 -8.52 7.18
C PRO A 130 -8.17 -7.86 8.26
N LEU A 131 -7.72 -6.73 8.81
CA LEU A 131 -8.45 -5.97 9.82
C LEU A 131 -9.45 -4.97 9.21
N LYS A 132 -9.45 -4.76 7.89
CA LYS A 132 -10.33 -3.90 7.08
C LYS A 132 -10.27 -2.41 7.47
N LYS A 133 -10.62 -2.04 8.70
CA LYS A 133 -10.69 -0.64 9.16
C LYS A 133 -9.34 0.08 9.09
N PRO A 134 -8.19 -0.50 9.51
CA PRO A 134 -6.88 0.11 9.32
C PRO A 134 -6.54 0.35 7.85
N PHE A 135 -6.95 -0.56 6.95
CA PHE A 135 -6.76 -0.39 5.52
C PHE A 135 -7.53 0.82 4.97
N ILE A 136 -8.81 0.96 5.36
CA ILE A 136 -9.66 2.10 4.98
C ILE A 136 -9.07 3.40 5.55
N ALA A 137 -8.63 3.39 6.82
CA ALA A 137 -7.97 4.54 7.44
C ALA A 137 -6.73 4.97 6.66
N ALA A 138 -5.90 4.02 6.23
CA ALA A 138 -4.72 4.30 5.41
C ALA A 138 -5.08 4.87 4.05
N CYS A 139 -6.10 4.34 3.37
CA CYS A 139 -6.57 4.86 2.08
C CYS A 139 -7.08 6.32 2.20
N ILE A 140 -7.90 6.62 3.20
CA ILE A 140 -8.40 7.98 3.46
C ILE A 140 -7.24 8.94 3.75
N SER A 141 -6.32 8.53 4.60
CA SER A 141 -5.16 9.34 4.98
C SER A 141 -4.19 9.55 3.83
N GLY A 142 -4.00 8.50 3.01
CA GLY A 142 -3.23 8.59 1.77
C GLY A 142 -3.84 9.59 0.79
N ALA A 143 -5.18 9.62 0.68
CA ALA A 143 -5.88 10.61 -0.14
C ALA A 143 -5.64 12.04 0.35
N ILE A 144 -5.69 12.27 1.66
CA ILE A 144 -5.43 13.60 2.25
C ILE A 144 -3.99 14.04 1.97
N GLY A 145 -3.01 13.19 2.26
CA GLY A 145 -1.60 13.50 2.00
C GLY A 145 -1.28 13.66 0.52
N GLY A 146 -1.86 12.80 -0.32
CA GLY A 146 -1.74 12.90 -1.78
C GLY A 146 -2.32 14.21 -2.32
N ALA A 147 -3.47 14.67 -1.77
CA ALA A 147 -4.04 15.97 -2.12
C ALA A 147 -3.11 17.15 -1.77
N ILE A 148 -2.43 17.09 -0.63
CA ILE A 148 -1.44 18.11 -0.21
C ILE A 148 -0.27 18.13 -1.21
N VAL A 149 0.27 16.98 -1.57
CA VAL A 149 1.38 16.85 -2.54
C VAL A 149 0.93 17.32 -3.92
N GLY A 150 -0.31 16.98 -4.34
CA GLY A 150 -0.91 17.43 -5.58
C GLY A 150 -1.11 18.94 -5.62
N PHE A 151 -1.59 19.54 -4.52
CA PHE A 151 -1.70 21.00 -4.40
C PHE A 151 -0.37 21.72 -4.63
N SER A 152 0.70 21.17 -4.07
CA SER A 152 2.06 21.73 -4.21
C SER A 152 2.72 21.37 -5.54
N GLN A 153 2.07 20.60 -6.42
CA GLN A 153 2.58 20.16 -7.72
C GLN A 153 4.03 19.63 -7.66
N VAL A 154 4.31 18.81 -6.66
CA VAL A 154 5.65 18.26 -6.43
C VAL A 154 6.09 17.43 -7.64
N LYS A 155 7.35 17.62 -8.04
CA LYS A 155 7.99 16.90 -9.14
C LYS A 155 9.05 15.95 -8.63
N ASN A 156 9.13 14.79 -9.25
CA ASN A 156 10.19 13.81 -9.02
C ASN A 156 11.17 13.84 -10.20
N TYR A 157 12.45 13.93 -9.93
CA TYR A 157 13.51 14.08 -10.95
C TYR A 157 14.34 12.81 -11.14
N THR A 158 14.11 11.78 -10.33
CA THR A 158 14.91 10.55 -10.38
C THR A 158 14.00 9.33 -10.23
N PHE A 159 14.24 8.29 -11.02
CA PHE A 159 13.51 7.04 -10.86
C PHE A 159 14.02 6.27 -9.63
N GLY A 160 13.09 5.81 -8.79
CA GLY A 160 13.40 5.04 -7.59
C GLY A 160 12.17 4.46 -6.91
N LEU A 161 12.40 3.69 -5.85
CA LEU A 161 11.32 3.16 -5.02
C LEU A 161 10.62 4.29 -4.27
N VAL A 162 9.29 4.23 -4.21
CA VAL A 162 8.47 5.16 -3.43
C VAL A 162 8.64 4.87 -1.95
N SER A 163 9.50 5.61 -1.28
CA SER A 163 9.87 5.40 0.12
C SER A 163 10.28 6.71 0.77
N LEU A 164 10.48 6.71 2.08
CA LEU A 164 11.03 7.88 2.78
C LEU A 164 12.39 8.32 2.21
N LEU A 165 13.16 7.37 1.67
CA LEU A 165 14.46 7.64 1.05
C LEU A 165 14.34 8.33 -0.31
N SER A 166 13.16 8.38 -0.93
CA SER A 166 12.94 9.08 -2.20
C SER A 166 12.74 10.60 -2.04
N LEU A 167 12.62 11.13 -0.83
CA LEU A 167 12.44 12.57 -0.61
C LEU A 167 13.49 13.44 -1.30
N PRO A 168 14.80 13.13 -1.31
CA PRO A 168 15.80 13.90 -2.02
C PRO A 168 15.58 13.97 -3.54
N SER A 169 14.89 12.99 -4.14
CA SER A 169 14.59 12.99 -5.58
C SER A 169 13.58 14.05 -6.01
N PHE A 170 12.94 14.73 -5.06
CA PHE A 170 12.00 15.82 -5.31
C PHE A 170 12.69 17.21 -5.35
N ILE A 171 14.02 17.26 -5.21
CA ILE A 171 14.82 18.46 -5.34
C ILE A 171 15.32 18.57 -6.78
N PRO A 172 14.98 19.65 -7.52
CA PRO A 172 15.55 19.89 -8.85
C PRO A 172 17.06 20.13 -8.73
N GLN A 173 17.85 19.50 -9.63
CA GLN A 173 19.31 19.59 -9.56
C GLN A 173 19.84 20.98 -9.91
N ASP A 174 19.11 21.73 -10.74
CA ASP A 174 19.52 23.03 -11.25
C ASP A 174 19.37 24.17 -10.24
N THR A 175 18.24 24.16 -9.50
CA THR A 175 17.86 25.28 -8.61
C THR A 175 18.06 24.97 -7.14
N GLN A 176 18.20 23.69 -6.77
CA GLN A 176 18.24 23.19 -5.39
C GLN A 176 17.04 23.67 -4.55
N ASP A 177 15.90 23.92 -5.20
CA ASP A 177 14.67 24.33 -4.52
C ASP A 177 14.13 23.19 -3.67
N MET A 178 14.06 23.40 -2.37
CA MET A 178 13.58 22.40 -1.40
C MET A 178 12.05 22.43 -1.21
N SER A 179 11.33 23.31 -1.89
CA SER A 179 9.88 23.47 -1.72
C SER A 179 9.12 22.17 -1.97
N GLY A 180 9.49 21.44 -3.03
CA GLY A 180 8.90 20.15 -3.37
C GLY A 180 9.15 19.08 -2.30
N LEU A 181 10.38 18.98 -1.80
CA LEU A 181 10.74 18.09 -0.71
C LEU A 181 9.93 18.39 0.56
N ILE A 182 9.86 19.66 0.95
CA ILE A 182 9.14 20.10 2.16
C ILE A 182 7.65 19.77 2.02
N ALA A 183 7.04 20.09 0.87
CA ALA A 183 5.64 19.80 0.62
C ALA A 183 5.33 18.29 0.66
N ALA A 184 6.19 17.47 0.04
CA ALA A 184 6.07 16.01 0.09
C ALA A 184 6.24 15.47 1.50
N ALA A 185 7.22 15.99 2.26
CA ALA A 185 7.44 15.59 3.65
C ALA A 185 6.23 15.94 4.54
N ILE A 186 5.65 17.14 4.38
CA ILE A 186 4.44 17.56 5.10
C ILE A 186 3.25 16.65 4.72
N GLY A 187 2.97 16.47 3.43
CA GLY A 187 1.87 15.63 2.97
C GLY A 187 2.00 14.19 3.47
N THR A 188 3.22 13.66 3.48
CA THR A 188 3.53 12.32 3.97
C THR A 188 3.39 12.21 5.50
N ALA A 189 3.88 13.19 6.25
CA ALA A 189 3.74 13.23 7.71
C ALA A 189 2.27 13.34 8.13
N VAL A 190 1.49 14.16 7.42
CA VAL A 190 0.03 14.27 7.63
C VAL A 190 -0.66 12.94 7.34
N ALA A 191 -0.32 12.28 6.22
CA ALA A 191 -0.90 10.98 5.87
C ALA A 191 -0.58 9.90 6.92
N PHE A 192 0.68 9.81 7.36
CA PHE A 192 1.11 8.87 8.39
C PHE A 192 0.38 9.12 9.72
N GLY A 193 0.38 10.38 10.19
CA GLY A 193 -0.27 10.76 11.44
C GLY A 193 -1.79 10.58 11.39
N ALA A 194 -2.44 10.97 10.28
CA ALA A 194 -3.87 10.78 10.09
C ALA A 194 -4.25 9.29 10.07
N ALA A 195 -3.47 8.44 9.39
CA ALA A 195 -3.70 7.00 9.36
C ALA A 195 -3.59 6.38 10.76
N PHE A 196 -2.59 6.81 11.53
CA PHE A 196 -2.41 6.41 12.92
C PHE A 196 -3.64 6.79 13.76
N VAL A 197 -4.04 8.06 13.74
CA VAL A 197 -5.19 8.57 14.53
C VAL A 197 -6.50 7.93 14.08
N LEU A 198 -6.78 7.88 12.76
CA LEU A 198 -8.00 7.29 12.24
C LEU A 198 -8.13 5.80 12.59
N THR A 199 -7.04 5.05 12.59
CA THR A 199 -7.03 3.65 13.00
C THR A 199 -7.41 3.50 14.48
N PHE A 200 -6.94 4.40 15.35
CA PHE A 200 -7.36 4.43 16.76
C PHE A 200 -8.85 4.77 16.93
N VAL A 201 -9.36 5.73 16.16
CA VAL A 201 -10.76 6.18 16.22
C VAL A 201 -11.71 5.11 15.69
N LEU A 202 -11.39 4.53 14.52
CA LEU A 202 -12.26 3.54 13.87
C LEU A 202 -12.31 2.21 14.63
N ARG A 203 -11.32 1.91 15.44
CA ARG A 203 -11.13 0.63 16.16
C ARG A 203 -11.44 -0.58 15.27
N PHE A 204 -10.71 -1.64 15.39
CA PHE A 204 -10.94 -2.89 14.66
C PHE A 204 -11.21 -4.02 15.65
N GLU A 205 -11.80 -5.10 15.16
CA GLU A 205 -11.94 -6.34 15.93
C GLU A 205 -10.58 -7.03 15.95
N ASP A 206 -10.04 -7.22 17.15
CA ASP A 206 -8.74 -7.86 17.33
C ASP A 206 -8.84 -9.36 17.01
N GLN A 207 -7.82 -9.93 16.43
CA GLN A 207 -7.77 -11.36 16.18
C GLN A 207 -7.46 -12.11 17.48
N PRO A 208 -8.17 -13.20 17.79
CA PRO A 208 -7.90 -13.99 18.99
C PRO A 208 -6.46 -14.50 18.99
N ASN A 209 -5.86 -14.56 20.17
CA ASN A 209 -4.52 -15.10 20.31
C ASN A 209 -4.55 -16.61 20.00
N PRO A 210 -3.64 -17.15 19.21
CA PRO A 210 -3.57 -18.58 18.95
C PRO A 210 -3.48 -19.42 20.23
N ALA A 211 -2.82 -18.91 21.28
CA ALA A 211 -2.72 -19.55 22.58
C ALA A 211 -4.10 -19.70 23.28
N ASP A 212 -5.01 -18.74 23.08
CA ASP A 212 -6.35 -18.77 23.68
C ASP A 212 -7.23 -19.79 22.94
N THR A 213 -7.06 -19.93 21.63
CA THR A 213 -7.80 -20.89 20.79
C THR A 213 -7.42 -22.35 21.08
N ASP A 214 -6.15 -22.61 21.38
CA ASP A 214 -5.67 -23.96 21.75
C ASP A 214 -6.16 -24.36 23.15
N THR A 215 -6.28 -23.40 24.06
CA THR A 215 -6.84 -23.61 25.40
C THR A 215 -8.35 -23.90 25.37
N GLU A 216 -9.07 -23.27 24.45
CA GLU A 216 -10.51 -23.48 24.26
C GLU A 216 -10.81 -24.85 23.62
N LYS A 217 -9.99 -25.25 22.63
CA LYS A 217 -10.07 -26.61 22.03
C LYS A 217 -9.75 -27.73 23.02
N SER A 218 -8.87 -27.49 23.98
CA SER A 218 -8.54 -28.49 25.02
C SER A 218 -9.64 -28.63 26.10
N LYS A 219 -10.55 -27.67 26.19
CA LYS A 219 -11.69 -27.69 27.12
C LYS A 219 -12.94 -28.34 26.54
N VAL A 220 -12.99 -28.67 25.25
CA VAL A 220 -14.07 -29.42 24.65
C VAL A 220 -13.94 -30.87 25.11
N PRO A 221 -14.88 -31.45 25.89
CA PRO A 221 -14.83 -32.84 26.31
C PRO A 221 -14.79 -33.74 25.06
N ALA A 222 -13.92 -34.73 25.08
CA ALA A 222 -13.90 -35.74 24.02
C ALA A 222 -15.31 -36.37 23.89
N PRO A 223 -15.81 -36.58 22.66
CA PRO A 223 -17.11 -37.21 22.48
C PRO A 223 -17.08 -38.56 23.21
N SER A 224 -18.02 -38.73 24.15
CA SER A 224 -18.21 -39.98 24.88
C SER A 224 -18.50 -41.09 23.85
N ILE A 225 -17.54 -41.98 23.65
CA ILE A 225 -17.76 -43.20 22.86
C ILE A 225 -18.70 -44.05 23.67
N THR A 226 -19.99 -43.96 23.39
CA THR A 226 -21.00 -44.89 23.91
C THR A 226 -20.72 -46.23 23.24
N ASN A 227 -20.08 -47.16 23.97
CA ASN A 227 -19.95 -48.56 23.57
C ASN A 227 -21.35 -49.18 23.50
N GLU A 228 -22.01 -49.09 22.37
CA GLU A 228 -23.10 -50.01 22.06
C GLU A 228 -22.49 -51.41 21.87
N ARG A 229 -22.52 -52.23 22.92
CA ARG A 229 -22.30 -53.67 22.80
C ARG A 229 -23.41 -54.20 21.89
N VAL A 230 -23.03 -54.55 20.68
CA VAL A 230 -23.85 -55.39 19.82
C VAL A 230 -23.94 -56.76 20.52
N VAL A 231 -25.07 -57.00 21.15
CA VAL A 231 -25.43 -58.34 21.65
C VAL A 231 -25.91 -59.13 20.45
N LEU A 232 -25.05 -60.01 19.94
CA LEU A 232 -25.43 -61.05 18.97
C LEU A 232 -26.12 -62.17 19.78
N SER A 233 -27.40 -62.31 19.61
CA SER A 233 -28.19 -63.52 19.90
C SER A 233 -28.64 -64.14 18.61
#